data_06340fb0b44ed060b6a9866ef6e8b1a2
#
_entry.id   06340fb0b44ed060b6a9866ef6e8b1a2
#
_cell.length_a   1.000
_cell.length_b   1.000
_cell.length_c   1.000
_cell.angle_alpha   90.00
_cell.angle_beta   90.00
_cell.angle_gamma   90.00
#
_symmetry.space_group_name_H-M   'P 1'
#
loop_
_entity.id
_entity.type
_entity.pdbx_description
1 polymer ?
#
loop_
_entity_poly.entity_id
_entity_poly.type
_entity_poly.pdbx_seq_one_letter_code
_entity_poly.pdbx_strand_id
1 'polypeptide(L)'
;MRNNNTSPIVYIGVLLVTLVILAAANMLRSQFSSEEPQEDTQIQGDYALKAVYLEKEDGNSIFVNLTDEYPFDGNIPEGELYDEDREKITQEDLNSGDVLNIWGNGVIAESYPAQYNGITKMERTQQSNQEYIDRYGHYLEELFVEKDPSELPYLNVCYTDELAAAAVMIPDPLSYTWTYTEESGESRTITTDAAHVLQTEPVEVKKISEPMTMELQFDEVPESAELLVWDDTLLGQSQDSTDQIPEGTVVEVTKNGKGNLEFTAQPGSVYLVQGQWDQGTVEYGFHVGLSQ
;
A
#
# COMPACT_ATOMS: atom_id res chain seq x y z
N MET A 1 0.86 13.96 -42.86
CA MET A 1 1.21 12.80 -42.02
C MET A 1 2.61 13.05 -41.43
N ARG A 2 2.69 13.41 -40.19
CA ARG A 2 3.96 13.67 -39.48
C ARG A 2 4.13 12.54 -38.44
N ASN A 3 5.08 11.64 -38.76
CA ASN A 3 5.49 10.57 -37.82
C ASN A 3 6.32 11.19 -36.69
N ASN A 4 5.80 11.16 -35.47
CA ASN A 4 6.58 11.38 -34.25
C ASN A 4 7.05 10.02 -33.70
N ASN A 5 8.18 9.53 -34.21
CA ASN A 5 8.95 8.47 -33.59
C ASN A 5 9.87 9.10 -32.55
N THR A 6 9.44 9.19 -31.31
CA THR A 6 10.33 9.44 -30.17
C THR A 6 11.06 8.14 -29.83
N SER A 7 12.37 8.15 -30.05
CA SER A 7 13.25 6.99 -29.83
C SER A 7 13.29 6.60 -28.35
N PRO A 8 13.25 5.29 -27.98
CA PRO A 8 13.37 4.81 -26.62
C PRO A 8 14.70 5.20 -25.92
N ILE A 9 15.71 5.58 -26.70
CA ILE A 9 17.02 6.05 -26.21
C ILE A 9 16.90 7.34 -25.38
N VAL A 10 15.91 8.20 -25.64
CA VAL A 10 15.72 9.46 -24.90
C VAL A 10 15.24 9.19 -23.45
N TYR A 11 14.42 8.17 -23.24
CA TYR A 11 13.93 7.81 -21.90
C TYR A 11 15.02 7.18 -21.03
N ILE A 12 15.90 6.37 -21.62
CA ILE A 12 17.05 5.77 -20.91
C ILE A 12 18.05 6.87 -20.51
N GLY A 13 18.25 7.89 -21.33
CA GLY A 13 19.12 9.02 -21.01
C GLY A 13 18.63 9.85 -19.82
N VAL A 14 17.32 10.11 -19.75
CA VAL A 14 16.72 10.89 -18.64
C VAL A 14 16.77 10.11 -17.33
N LEU A 15 16.53 8.80 -17.37
CA LEU A 15 16.58 7.92 -16.18
C LEU A 15 18.00 7.79 -15.61
N LEU A 16 19.01 7.72 -16.49
CA LEU A 16 20.42 7.68 -16.08
C LEU A 16 20.90 9.01 -15.46
N VAL A 17 20.43 10.14 -15.97
CA VAL A 17 20.79 11.46 -15.42
C VAL A 17 20.17 11.69 -14.05
N THR A 18 18.93 11.27 -13.83
CA THR A 18 18.27 11.34 -12.51
C THR A 18 18.94 10.42 -11.48
N LEU A 19 19.35 9.21 -11.87
CA LEU A 19 20.09 8.28 -10.99
C LEU A 19 21.47 8.84 -10.60
N VAL A 20 22.19 9.50 -11.50
CA VAL A 20 23.50 10.11 -11.22
C VAL A 20 23.36 11.32 -10.30
N ILE A 21 22.30 12.12 -10.44
CA ILE A 21 22.03 13.26 -9.54
C ILE A 21 21.69 12.80 -8.14
N LEU A 22 20.89 11.73 -7.97
CA LEU A 22 20.57 11.13 -6.66
C LEU A 22 21.80 10.50 -6.00
N ALA A 23 22.67 9.84 -6.77
CA ALA A 23 23.92 9.28 -6.24
C ALA A 23 24.91 10.39 -5.83
N ALA A 24 25.00 11.49 -6.56
CA ALA A 24 25.85 12.63 -6.21
C ALA A 24 25.34 13.37 -4.96
N ALA A 25 24.02 13.50 -4.79
CA ALA A 25 23.43 14.10 -3.59
C ALA A 25 23.68 13.26 -2.34
N ASN A 26 23.62 11.91 -2.44
CA ASN A 26 23.96 11.02 -1.34
C ASN A 26 25.47 11.01 -1.01
N MET A 27 26.36 11.09 -2.00
CA MET A 27 27.80 11.19 -1.75
C MET A 27 28.21 12.52 -1.07
N LEU A 28 27.56 13.61 -1.40
CA LEU A 28 27.79 14.90 -0.72
C LEU A 28 27.28 14.88 0.73
N ARG A 29 26.21 14.15 1.01
CA ARG A 29 25.67 14.00 2.37
C ARG A 29 26.59 13.17 3.27
N SER A 30 27.31 12.17 2.75
CA SER A 30 28.22 11.32 3.51
C SER A 30 29.56 11.97 3.86
N GLN A 31 29.94 13.08 3.21
CA GLN A 31 31.18 13.80 3.51
C GLN A 31 31.05 14.88 4.61
N PHE A 32 29.83 15.15 5.06
CA PHE A 32 29.57 16.17 6.12
C PHE A 32 29.05 15.59 7.44
N SER A 33 29.07 14.27 7.62
CA SER A 33 28.65 13.61 8.87
C SER A 33 29.83 12.90 9.54
N SER A 34 30.66 13.67 10.21
CA SER A 34 31.50 13.19 11.29
C SER A 34 31.14 13.96 12.55
N GLU A 35 30.01 13.62 13.16
CA GLU A 35 29.66 13.90 14.54
C GLU A 35 28.96 12.68 15.13
N GLU A 36 29.36 12.36 16.37
CA GLU A 36 28.95 11.18 17.16
C GLU A 36 27.43 11.07 17.30
N PRO A 37 26.89 9.85 17.60
CA PRO A 37 25.45 9.68 17.81
C PRO A 37 25.05 10.46 19.06
N GLN A 38 24.45 11.61 18.88
CA GLN A 38 23.66 12.26 19.92
C GLN A 38 22.38 11.45 20.12
N GLU A 39 22.16 11.07 21.37
CA GLU A 39 20.90 10.54 21.86
C GLU A 39 19.71 11.28 21.23
N ASP A 40 18.72 10.49 20.78
CA ASP A 40 17.41 10.93 20.30
C ASP A 40 16.74 11.79 21.37
N THR A 41 17.12 13.05 21.42
CA THR A 41 16.31 14.06 22.10
C THR A 41 15.11 14.28 21.17
N GLN A 42 13.97 13.70 21.51
CA GLN A 42 12.69 14.03 20.91
C GLN A 42 12.59 15.56 20.84
N ILE A 43 12.80 16.09 19.65
CA ILE A 43 12.45 17.47 19.33
C ILE A 43 10.93 17.47 19.35
N GLN A 44 10.37 17.85 20.48
CA GLN A 44 8.97 18.21 20.61
C GLN A 44 8.80 19.47 19.76
N GLY A 45 8.52 19.26 18.46
CA GLY A 45 8.60 20.29 17.44
C GLY A 45 7.43 21.25 17.54
N ASP A 46 7.76 22.55 17.50
CA ASP A 46 6.81 23.65 17.36
C ASP A 46 6.30 23.81 15.90
N TYR A 47 6.38 22.75 15.08
CA TYR A 47 5.84 22.84 13.73
C TYR A 47 4.31 22.83 13.79
N ALA A 48 3.71 23.91 13.31
CA ALA A 48 2.28 24.05 13.24
C ALA A 48 1.84 24.26 11.78
N LEU A 49 0.82 23.55 11.35
CA LEU A 49 0.14 23.78 10.09
C LEU A 49 -1.37 23.97 10.31
N LYS A 50 -2.03 24.61 9.36
CA LYS A 50 -3.48 24.76 9.35
C LYS A 50 -4.05 23.89 8.26
N ALA A 51 -5.03 23.04 8.61
CA ALA A 51 -5.65 22.11 7.68
C ALA A 51 -7.18 22.13 7.79
N VAL A 52 -7.84 21.73 6.74
CA VAL A 52 -9.26 21.36 6.77
C VAL A 52 -9.38 19.85 6.83
N TYR A 53 -10.29 19.35 7.66
CA TYR A 53 -10.71 17.96 7.72
C TYR A 53 -11.84 17.71 6.75
N LEU A 54 -11.77 16.63 6.00
CA LEU A 54 -12.81 16.19 5.07
C LEU A 54 -13.07 14.71 5.30
N GLU A 55 -14.33 14.30 5.25
CA GLU A 55 -14.76 12.92 5.49
C GLU A 55 -15.91 12.55 4.55
N LYS A 56 -15.90 11.30 4.06
CA LYS A 56 -17.00 10.66 3.33
C LYS A 56 -17.97 9.99 4.30
N GLU A 57 -19.16 9.65 3.82
CA GLU A 57 -20.18 8.92 4.58
C GLU A 57 -19.74 7.54 5.04
N ASP A 58 -18.77 6.94 4.35
CA ASP A 58 -18.17 5.64 4.67
C ASP A 58 -17.08 5.69 5.77
N GLY A 59 -16.77 6.89 6.28
CA GLY A 59 -15.77 7.13 7.32
C GLY A 59 -14.35 7.36 6.79
N ASN A 60 -14.12 7.27 5.48
CA ASN A 60 -12.84 7.66 4.89
C ASN A 60 -12.61 9.17 5.04
N SER A 61 -11.45 9.57 5.54
CA SER A 61 -11.15 10.96 5.82
C SER A 61 -9.75 11.36 5.40
N ILE A 62 -9.56 12.67 5.16
CA ILE A 62 -8.29 13.27 4.76
C ILE A 62 -8.18 14.68 5.32
N PHE A 63 -6.96 15.14 5.53
CA PHE A 63 -6.67 16.54 5.81
C PHE A 63 -6.16 17.22 4.54
N VAL A 64 -6.48 18.52 4.38
CA VAL A 64 -5.87 19.35 3.33
C VAL A 64 -5.14 20.51 3.97
N ASN A 65 -3.84 20.63 3.74
CA ASN A 65 -3.04 21.77 4.18
C ASN A 65 -3.51 23.04 3.49
N LEU A 66 -3.94 24.04 4.26
CA LEU A 66 -4.50 25.29 3.72
C LEU A 66 -3.44 26.27 3.21
N THR A 67 -2.15 26.03 3.45
CA THR A 67 -1.05 26.87 2.95
C THR A 67 -0.59 26.41 1.58
N ASP A 68 -0.36 25.11 1.44
CA ASP A 68 0.23 24.53 0.23
C ASP A 68 -0.80 23.76 -0.62
N GLU A 69 -2.04 23.66 -0.14
CA GLU A 69 -3.20 23.09 -0.82
C GLU A 69 -3.02 21.63 -1.26
N TYR A 70 -2.32 20.81 -0.49
CA TYR A 70 -2.15 19.39 -0.76
C TYR A 70 -2.84 18.52 0.28
N PRO A 71 -3.37 17.34 -0.13
CA PRO A 71 -3.99 16.39 0.79
C PRO A 71 -2.93 15.59 1.54
N PHE A 72 -3.18 15.31 2.81
CA PHE A 72 -2.34 14.42 3.61
C PHE A 72 -3.16 13.57 4.56
N ASP A 73 -2.70 12.35 4.77
CA ASP A 73 -3.17 11.46 5.81
C ASP A 73 -2.36 11.70 7.09
N GLY A 74 -2.99 11.58 8.25
CA GLY A 74 -2.33 11.81 9.53
C GLY A 74 -3.13 11.28 10.70
N ASN A 75 -2.45 10.67 11.65
CA ASN A 75 -3.08 10.14 12.85
C ASN A 75 -3.62 11.26 13.73
N ILE A 76 -4.89 11.16 14.10
CA ILE A 76 -5.48 12.01 15.14
C ILE A 76 -4.94 11.53 16.50
N PRO A 77 -4.21 12.37 17.26
CA PRO A 77 -3.57 11.94 18.49
C PRO A 77 -4.63 11.70 19.60
N GLU A 78 -4.61 10.51 20.18
CA GLU A 78 -5.56 10.13 21.23
C GLU A 78 -5.48 11.07 22.43
N GLY A 79 -6.62 11.68 22.79
CA GLY A 79 -6.73 12.59 23.92
C GLY A 79 -6.02 13.94 23.76
N GLU A 80 -5.52 14.29 22.57
CA GLU A 80 -4.87 15.55 22.26
C GLU A 80 -5.55 16.29 21.09
N LEU A 81 -6.85 16.01 20.89
CA LEU A 81 -7.76 16.75 20.02
C LEU A 81 -8.68 17.66 20.86
N TYR A 82 -8.77 18.93 20.50
CA TYR A 82 -9.51 19.97 21.22
C TYR A 82 -10.44 20.73 20.28
N ASP A 83 -11.54 21.24 20.83
CA ASP A 83 -12.44 22.18 20.15
C ASP A 83 -11.99 23.65 20.30
N GLU A 84 -12.86 24.58 19.86
CA GLU A 84 -12.62 26.04 19.90
C GLU A 84 -12.54 26.58 21.33
N ASP A 85 -13.19 25.92 22.28
CA ASP A 85 -13.21 26.27 23.71
C ASP A 85 -12.08 25.56 24.49
N ARG A 86 -11.23 24.78 23.77
CA ARG A 86 -10.16 23.94 24.32
C ARG A 86 -10.65 22.80 25.20
N GLU A 87 -11.86 22.34 25.00
CA GLU A 87 -12.36 21.13 25.57
C GLU A 87 -11.91 19.93 24.74
N LYS A 88 -11.64 18.80 25.38
CA LYS A 88 -11.24 17.58 24.68
C LYS A 88 -12.40 16.99 23.92
N ILE A 89 -12.17 16.69 22.66
CA ILE A 89 -13.12 16.02 21.77
C ILE A 89 -12.46 14.77 21.16
N THR A 90 -13.24 13.99 20.42
CA THR A 90 -12.79 12.78 19.73
C THR A 90 -12.89 12.96 18.22
N GLN A 91 -12.40 12.01 17.44
CA GLN A 91 -12.56 12.02 15.99
C GLN A 91 -14.04 12.04 15.58
N GLU A 92 -14.91 11.38 16.32
CA GLU A 92 -16.36 11.34 16.04
C GLU A 92 -17.05 12.72 16.14
N ASP A 93 -16.38 13.69 16.78
CA ASP A 93 -16.86 15.07 16.91
C ASP A 93 -16.38 15.98 15.75
N LEU A 94 -15.53 15.44 14.85
CA LEU A 94 -15.10 16.18 13.65
C LEU A 94 -16.12 16.01 12.53
N ASN A 95 -16.25 17.05 11.72
CA ASN A 95 -17.09 17.05 10.54
C ASN A 95 -16.33 17.61 9.34
N SER A 96 -16.74 17.23 8.13
CA SER A 96 -16.21 17.82 6.91
C SER A 96 -16.28 19.35 6.96
N GLY A 97 -15.19 20.01 6.61
CA GLY A 97 -15.03 21.46 6.64
C GLY A 97 -14.52 22.02 7.98
N ASP A 98 -14.30 21.17 8.98
CA ASP A 98 -13.67 21.60 10.23
C ASP A 98 -12.22 22.03 9.97
N VAL A 99 -11.85 23.19 10.47
CA VAL A 99 -10.52 23.76 10.32
C VAL A 99 -9.72 23.55 11.59
N LEU A 100 -8.58 22.90 11.46
CA LEU A 100 -7.72 22.56 12.59
C LEU A 100 -6.35 23.24 12.50
N ASN A 101 -5.85 23.68 13.65
CA ASN A 101 -4.40 23.84 13.83
C ASN A 101 -3.84 22.49 14.27
N ILE A 102 -2.75 22.07 13.62
CA ILE A 102 -2.09 20.78 13.84
C ILE A 102 -0.65 21.04 14.22
N TRP A 103 -0.21 20.46 15.33
CA TRP A 103 1.18 20.53 15.82
C TRP A 103 1.82 19.15 15.74
N GLY A 104 3.11 19.13 15.46
CA GLY A 104 3.86 17.88 15.40
C GLY A 104 5.36 18.09 15.09
N ASN A 105 6.03 17.04 14.71
CA ASN A 105 7.47 17.02 14.45
C ASN A 105 7.88 17.64 13.10
N GLY A 106 6.94 18.03 12.26
CA GLY A 106 7.18 18.63 10.93
C GLY A 106 7.68 17.65 9.86
N VAL A 107 7.75 16.35 10.14
CA VAL A 107 8.20 15.34 9.17
C VAL A 107 7.00 14.79 8.41
N ILE A 108 6.86 15.24 7.17
CA ILE A 108 5.79 14.81 6.26
C ILE A 108 6.44 13.99 5.13
N ALA A 109 5.99 12.75 4.93
CA ALA A 109 6.50 11.90 3.87
C ALA A 109 5.91 12.34 2.51
N GLU A 110 6.77 12.41 1.49
CA GLU A 110 6.40 12.74 0.12
C GLU A 110 5.75 11.53 -0.56
N SER A 111 4.43 11.45 -0.44
CA SER A 111 3.55 10.49 -1.13
C SER A 111 2.29 11.21 -1.60
N TYR A 112 1.37 10.51 -2.26
CA TYR A 112 0.06 11.07 -2.58
C TYR A 112 -1.04 10.09 -2.15
N PRO A 113 -1.89 10.48 -1.14
CA PRO A 113 -1.74 11.67 -0.29
C PRO A 113 -0.43 11.65 0.51
N ALA A 114 0.06 12.83 0.92
CA ALA A 114 1.22 12.92 1.80
C ALA A 114 0.90 12.27 3.16
N GLN A 115 1.92 11.84 3.93
CA GLN A 115 1.68 11.20 5.24
C GLN A 115 2.38 11.97 6.36
N TYR A 116 1.60 12.34 7.38
CA TYR A 116 2.10 13.03 8.57
C TYR A 116 1.84 12.21 9.83
N ASN A 117 2.78 11.31 10.14
CA ASN A 117 2.69 10.40 11.31
C ASN A 117 3.19 11.03 12.62
N GLY A 118 3.73 12.26 12.56
CA GLY A 118 4.34 12.93 13.71
C GLY A 118 3.45 13.95 14.40
N ILE A 119 2.14 13.86 14.25
CA ILE A 119 1.18 14.78 14.87
C ILE A 119 1.08 14.51 16.37
N THR A 120 1.18 15.56 17.18
CA THR A 120 1.16 15.48 18.64
C THR A 120 -0.05 16.17 19.27
N LYS A 121 -0.67 17.12 18.57
CA LYS A 121 -1.84 17.86 19.04
C LYS A 121 -2.64 18.41 17.87
N MET A 122 -3.95 18.45 18.02
CA MET A 122 -4.89 19.15 17.13
C MET A 122 -5.84 20.04 17.91
N GLU A 123 -6.21 21.19 17.32
CA GLU A 123 -7.19 22.13 17.89
C GLU A 123 -8.09 22.63 16.77
N ARG A 124 -9.38 22.34 16.85
CA ARG A 124 -10.38 22.87 15.91
C ARG A 124 -10.53 24.36 16.15
N THR A 125 -10.46 25.14 15.08
CA THR A 125 -10.56 26.61 15.12
C THR A 125 -11.81 27.16 14.43
N GLN A 126 -12.48 26.31 13.63
CA GLN A 126 -13.70 26.64 12.91
C GLN A 126 -14.42 25.34 12.56
N GLN A 127 -15.76 25.36 12.68
CA GLN A 127 -16.63 24.23 12.32
C GLN A 127 -17.17 24.37 10.90
N SER A 128 -17.24 23.25 10.20
CA SER A 128 -18.02 23.01 8.97
C SER A 128 -17.97 24.16 7.95
N ASN A 129 -16.76 24.57 7.55
CA ASN A 129 -16.58 25.63 6.57
C ASN A 129 -16.95 25.14 5.16
N GLN A 130 -18.09 25.56 4.66
CA GLN A 130 -18.62 25.15 3.35
C GLN A 130 -17.70 25.56 2.19
N GLU A 131 -17.03 26.71 2.27
CA GLU A 131 -16.11 27.16 1.23
C GLU A 131 -14.96 26.17 1.03
N TYR A 132 -14.44 25.59 2.11
CA TYR A 132 -13.37 24.60 2.04
C TYR A 132 -13.89 23.23 1.58
N ILE A 133 -15.11 22.84 1.94
CA ILE A 133 -15.75 21.63 1.41
C ILE A 133 -15.90 21.76 -0.11
N ASP A 134 -16.44 22.86 -0.60
CA ASP A 134 -16.64 23.10 -2.04
C ASP A 134 -15.30 23.14 -2.80
N ARG A 135 -14.24 23.68 -2.17
CA ARG A 135 -12.94 23.83 -2.80
C ARG A 135 -12.12 22.53 -2.84
N TYR A 136 -12.15 21.77 -1.76
CA TYR A 136 -11.26 20.64 -1.55
C TYR A 136 -11.96 19.28 -1.52
N GLY A 137 -13.30 19.23 -1.55
CA GLY A 137 -14.06 17.99 -1.52
C GLY A 137 -13.72 17.01 -2.65
N HIS A 138 -13.21 17.54 -3.78
CA HIS A 138 -12.76 16.70 -4.89
C HIS A 138 -11.65 15.71 -4.49
N TYR A 139 -10.83 16.00 -3.45
CA TYR A 139 -9.83 15.07 -2.95
C TYR A 139 -10.44 13.79 -2.37
N LEU A 140 -11.65 13.88 -1.78
CA LEU A 140 -12.35 12.67 -1.31
C LEU A 140 -12.72 11.75 -2.48
N GLU A 141 -13.18 12.33 -3.59
CA GLU A 141 -13.54 11.57 -4.78
C GLU A 141 -12.30 11.01 -5.52
N GLU A 142 -11.19 11.75 -5.48
CA GLU A 142 -9.94 11.35 -6.14
C GLU A 142 -9.19 10.28 -5.35
N LEU A 143 -9.14 10.39 -4.02
CA LEU A 143 -8.37 9.51 -3.15
C LEU A 143 -9.14 8.27 -2.69
N PHE A 144 -10.46 8.39 -2.53
CA PHE A 144 -11.33 7.32 -2.04
C PHE A 144 -12.35 6.95 -3.12
N VAL A 145 -11.84 6.49 -4.26
CA VAL A 145 -12.67 5.93 -5.32
C VAL A 145 -13.35 4.68 -4.78
N GLU A 146 -14.67 4.62 -4.87
CA GLU A 146 -15.38 3.38 -4.57
C GLU A 146 -14.93 2.31 -5.55
N LYS A 147 -14.38 1.23 -5.02
CA LYS A 147 -14.01 0.06 -5.80
C LYS A 147 -15.29 -0.55 -6.38
N ASP A 148 -15.26 -0.92 -7.66
CA ASP A 148 -16.34 -1.70 -8.26
C ASP A 148 -16.52 -2.99 -7.43
N PRO A 149 -17.70 -3.28 -6.87
CA PRO A 149 -17.89 -4.46 -6.05
C PRO A 149 -17.59 -5.78 -6.78
N SER A 150 -17.57 -5.77 -8.11
CA SER A 150 -17.18 -6.92 -8.94
C SER A 150 -15.66 -7.09 -9.07
N GLU A 151 -14.86 -6.07 -8.74
CA GLU A 151 -13.41 -6.15 -8.79
C GLU A 151 -12.87 -7.02 -7.67
N LEU A 152 -12.02 -7.97 -8.05
CA LEU A 152 -11.32 -8.82 -7.09
C LEU A 152 -10.23 -8.04 -6.36
N PRO A 153 -9.91 -8.39 -5.11
CA PRO A 153 -8.73 -7.84 -4.43
C PRO A 153 -7.48 -8.08 -5.26
N TYR A 154 -6.53 -7.14 -5.28
CA TYR A 154 -5.22 -7.38 -5.88
C TYR A 154 -4.17 -7.67 -4.80
N LEU A 155 -3.14 -8.42 -5.20
CA LEU A 155 -2.02 -8.80 -4.34
C LEU A 155 -0.72 -8.17 -4.83
N ASN A 156 -0.02 -7.50 -3.93
CA ASN A 156 1.39 -7.16 -4.08
C ASN A 156 2.24 -8.07 -3.19
N VAL A 157 3.35 -8.57 -3.73
CA VAL A 157 4.41 -9.20 -2.95
C VAL A 157 5.51 -8.17 -2.74
N CYS A 158 5.70 -7.76 -1.49
CA CYS A 158 6.63 -6.70 -1.10
C CYS A 158 7.87 -7.29 -0.44
N TYR A 159 9.03 -6.69 -0.68
CA TYR A 159 10.29 -7.05 -0.03
C TYR A 159 11.22 -5.84 0.07
N THR A 160 12.18 -5.93 0.98
CA THR A 160 13.25 -4.93 1.10
C THR A 160 14.59 -5.65 1.01
N ASP A 161 15.46 -5.18 0.15
CA ASP A 161 16.84 -5.62 0.07
C ASP A 161 17.81 -4.45 0.38
N GLU A 162 19.13 -4.70 0.25
CA GLU A 162 20.15 -3.68 0.54
C GLU A 162 20.05 -2.44 -0.34
N LEU A 163 19.38 -2.51 -1.48
CA LEU A 163 19.31 -1.44 -2.47
C LEU A 163 18.00 -0.64 -2.39
N ALA A 164 16.86 -1.32 -2.17
CA ALA A 164 15.55 -0.70 -2.19
C ALA A 164 14.45 -1.59 -1.58
N ALA A 165 13.34 -0.96 -1.23
CA ALA A 165 12.05 -1.65 -1.07
C ALA A 165 11.39 -1.80 -2.45
N ALA A 166 10.76 -2.93 -2.69
CA ALA A 166 10.04 -3.23 -3.92
C ALA A 166 8.68 -3.84 -3.62
N ALA A 167 7.72 -3.57 -4.50
CA ALA A 167 6.41 -4.20 -4.53
C ALA A 167 6.19 -4.75 -5.94
N VAL A 168 5.89 -6.03 -6.05
CA VAL A 168 5.56 -6.70 -7.31
C VAL A 168 4.10 -7.06 -7.29
N MET A 169 3.32 -6.44 -8.14
CA MET A 169 1.90 -6.75 -8.30
C MET A 169 1.74 -8.10 -9.01
N ILE A 170 0.88 -8.94 -8.47
CA ILE A 170 0.43 -10.18 -9.11
C ILE A 170 -0.81 -9.81 -9.94
N PRO A 171 -0.71 -9.72 -11.28
CA PRO A 171 -1.70 -9.03 -12.10
C PRO A 171 -3.02 -9.79 -12.21
N ASP A 172 -2.94 -11.13 -12.26
CA ASP A 172 -4.10 -11.97 -12.51
C ASP A 172 -4.29 -13.01 -11.39
N PRO A 173 -5.49 -13.10 -10.81
CA PRO A 173 -5.83 -14.22 -9.94
C PRO A 173 -5.92 -15.52 -10.74
N LEU A 174 -5.71 -16.64 -10.05
CA LEU A 174 -5.95 -17.97 -10.59
C LEU A 174 -7.44 -18.32 -10.45
N SER A 175 -7.77 -19.27 -9.59
CA SER A 175 -9.16 -19.61 -9.31
C SER A 175 -9.81 -18.62 -8.35
N TYR A 176 -11.10 -18.36 -8.54
CA TYR A 176 -11.87 -17.54 -7.61
C TYR A 176 -13.37 -17.85 -7.66
N THR A 177 -14.02 -17.56 -6.55
CA THR A 177 -15.47 -17.42 -6.46
C THR A 177 -15.76 -16.13 -5.71
N TRP A 178 -16.45 -15.19 -6.37
CA TRP A 178 -16.69 -13.86 -5.84
C TRP A 178 -18.13 -13.45 -5.99
N THR A 179 -18.78 -13.08 -4.89
CA THR A 179 -20.18 -12.67 -4.86
C THR A 179 -20.26 -11.20 -4.48
N TYR A 180 -20.92 -10.41 -5.30
CA TYR A 180 -21.10 -8.98 -5.10
C TYR A 180 -22.55 -8.55 -5.35
N THR A 181 -22.92 -7.37 -4.89
CA THR A 181 -24.23 -6.78 -5.11
C THR A 181 -24.12 -5.67 -6.15
N GLU A 182 -24.91 -5.77 -7.22
CA GLU A 182 -25.00 -4.72 -8.24
C GLU A 182 -25.74 -3.49 -7.70
N GLU A 183 -25.60 -2.33 -8.36
CA GLU A 183 -26.36 -1.11 -8.04
C GLU A 183 -27.88 -1.33 -8.03
N SER A 184 -28.36 -2.31 -8.81
CA SER A 184 -29.77 -2.74 -8.83
C SER A 184 -30.24 -3.39 -7.52
N GLY A 185 -29.31 -3.77 -6.63
CA GLY A 185 -29.55 -4.58 -5.43
C GLY A 185 -29.59 -6.09 -5.69
N GLU A 186 -29.31 -6.55 -6.91
CA GLU A 186 -29.22 -7.96 -7.24
C GLU A 186 -27.84 -8.51 -6.88
N SER A 187 -27.81 -9.69 -6.25
CA SER A 187 -26.57 -10.39 -5.94
C SER A 187 -26.09 -11.21 -7.13
N ARG A 188 -24.81 -11.09 -7.47
CA ARG A 188 -24.13 -11.85 -8.54
C ARG A 188 -22.94 -12.60 -8.00
N THR A 189 -22.72 -13.80 -8.56
CA THR A 189 -21.50 -14.59 -8.29
C THR A 189 -20.75 -14.82 -9.60
N ILE A 190 -19.48 -14.47 -9.61
CA ILE A 190 -18.53 -14.81 -10.67
C ILE A 190 -17.58 -15.89 -10.18
N THR A 191 -17.23 -16.82 -11.05
CA THR A 191 -16.35 -17.95 -10.72
C THR A 191 -15.41 -18.22 -11.88
N THR A 192 -14.14 -18.47 -11.55
CA THR A 192 -13.15 -18.97 -12.49
C THR A 192 -12.45 -20.17 -11.87
N ASP A 193 -12.29 -21.20 -12.65
CA ASP A 193 -11.53 -22.42 -12.33
C ASP A 193 -10.31 -22.45 -13.25
N ALA A 194 -9.18 -21.96 -12.77
CA ALA A 194 -7.93 -21.87 -13.52
C ALA A 194 -7.09 -23.15 -13.34
N ALA A 195 -6.09 -23.30 -14.19
CA ALA A 195 -5.06 -24.32 -13.98
C ALA A 195 -4.30 -24.05 -12.67
N HIS A 196 -3.85 -25.12 -12.01
CA HIS A 196 -3.05 -25.00 -10.79
C HIS A 196 -1.76 -24.20 -11.03
N VAL A 197 -1.26 -23.48 -10.03
CA VAL A 197 -0.08 -22.60 -10.12
C VAL A 197 1.14 -23.30 -10.77
N LEU A 198 1.35 -24.59 -10.51
CA LEU A 198 2.42 -25.38 -11.12
C LEU A 198 2.23 -25.65 -12.62
N GLN A 199 1.05 -25.43 -13.16
CA GLN A 199 0.69 -25.60 -14.58
C GLN A 199 0.66 -24.29 -15.34
N THR A 200 0.94 -23.16 -14.66
CA THR A 200 0.96 -21.81 -15.22
C THR A 200 2.38 -21.29 -15.33
N GLU A 201 2.53 -20.07 -15.82
CA GLU A 201 3.77 -19.30 -15.77
C GLU A 201 3.61 -18.18 -14.72
N PRO A 202 3.76 -18.48 -13.41
CA PRO A 202 3.55 -17.49 -12.36
C PRO A 202 4.59 -16.37 -12.44
N VAL A 203 4.19 -15.17 -12.03
CA VAL A 203 5.07 -13.99 -12.00
C VAL A 203 6.29 -14.27 -11.13
N GLU A 204 7.51 -14.10 -11.68
CA GLU A 204 8.74 -14.14 -10.90
C GLU A 204 8.91 -12.83 -10.12
N VAL A 205 8.72 -12.89 -8.80
CA VAL A 205 8.82 -11.74 -7.91
C VAL A 205 10.27 -11.28 -7.73
N LYS A 206 11.17 -12.25 -7.46
CA LYS A 206 12.59 -11.99 -7.25
C LYS A 206 13.40 -13.29 -7.34
N LYS A 207 14.68 -13.17 -7.71
CA LYS A 207 15.69 -14.25 -7.51
C LYS A 207 16.45 -14.00 -6.24
N ILE A 208 16.49 -14.99 -5.37
CA ILE A 208 17.23 -14.94 -4.10
C ILE A 208 18.15 -16.15 -3.97
N SER A 209 19.26 -16.02 -3.24
CA SER A 209 20.21 -17.12 -2.93
C SER A 209 20.01 -17.65 -1.52
N GLU A 210 19.39 -16.90 -0.64
CA GLU A 210 19.11 -17.23 0.74
C GLU A 210 17.67 -16.87 1.10
N PRO A 211 17.07 -17.49 2.15
CA PRO A 211 15.72 -17.15 2.59
C PRO A 211 15.58 -15.67 2.90
N MET A 212 14.45 -15.07 2.49
CA MET A 212 14.15 -13.64 2.64
C MET A 212 12.75 -13.43 3.20
N THR A 213 12.60 -12.47 4.11
CA THR A 213 11.26 -12.03 4.55
C THR A 213 10.60 -11.23 3.44
N MET A 214 9.37 -11.63 3.11
CA MET A 214 8.49 -10.94 2.16
C MET A 214 7.12 -10.69 2.79
N GLU A 215 6.39 -9.72 2.28
CA GLU A 215 5.05 -9.35 2.74
C GLU A 215 4.05 -9.56 1.61
N LEU A 216 2.90 -10.16 1.94
CA LEU A 216 1.70 -10.18 1.09
C LEU A 216 0.85 -8.97 1.48
N GLN A 217 0.72 -8.03 0.57
CA GLN A 217 -0.07 -6.82 0.74
C GLN A 217 -1.27 -6.86 -0.20
N PHE A 218 -2.45 -6.97 0.38
CA PHE A 218 -3.71 -6.87 -0.34
C PHE A 218 -4.25 -5.44 -0.25
N ASP A 219 -4.94 -4.96 -1.28
CA ASP A 219 -5.70 -3.70 -1.23
C ASP A 219 -6.92 -3.82 -0.31
N GLU A 220 -7.49 -5.03 -0.22
CA GLU A 220 -8.53 -5.39 0.74
C GLU A 220 -8.06 -6.59 1.55
N VAL A 221 -7.86 -6.39 2.85
CA VAL A 221 -7.28 -7.43 3.72
C VAL A 221 -8.23 -8.62 3.87
N PRO A 222 -7.81 -9.86 3.54
CA PRO A 222 -8.66 -11.02 3.72
C PRO A 222 -8.91 -11.32 5.20
N GLU A 223 -10.06 -11.96 5.51
CA GLU A 223 -10.36 -12.50 6.84
C GLU A 223 -9.34 -13.56 7.25
N SER A 224 -8.96 -14.41 6.29
CA SER A 224 -7.92 -15.41 6.43
C SER A 224 -7.18 -15.65 5.12
N ALA A 225 -5.92 -16.05 5.20
CA ALA A 225 -5.16 -16.50 4.04
C ALA A 225 -4.30 -17.71 4.39
N GLU A 226 -4.22 -18.65 3.46
CA GLU A 226 -3.27 -19.77 3.50
C GLU A 226 -2.23 -19.59 2.41
N LEU A 227 -0.97 -19.87 2.74
CA LEU A 227 0.16 -19.82 1.82
C LEU A 227 0.74 -21.21 1.65
N LEU A 228 0.71 -21.73 0.44
CA LEU A 228 1.27 -23.03 0.06
C LEU A 228 2.54 -22.84 -0.77
N VAL A 229 3.50 -23.77 -0.62
CA VAL A 229 4.77 -23.73 -1.34
C VAL A 229 5.12 -25.07 -1.96
N TRP A 230 5.75 -25.01 -3.14
CA TRP A 230 6.37 -26.13 -3.87
C TRP A 230 7.77 -25.74 -4.36
N ASP A 231 8.59 -26.76 -4.65
CA ASP A 231 9.87 -26.59 -5.35
C ASP A 231 9.60 -26.19 -6.82
N ASP A 232 10.33 -25.21 -7.34
CA ASP A 232 10.13 -24.68 -8.69
C ASP A 232 10.47 -25.68 -9.81
N THR A 233 11.23 -26.75 -9.49
CA THR A 233 11.46 -27.85 -10.42
C THR A 233 10.16 -28.58 -10.84
N LEU A 234 9.07 -28.39 -10.10
CA LEU A 234 7.75 -28.92 -10.41
C LEU A 234 6.97 -28.10 -11.44
N LEU A 235 7.42 -26.87 -11.76
CA LEU A 235 6.78 -26.03 -12.77
C LEU A 235 6.74 -26.72 -14.13
N GLY A 236 5.57 -26.78 -14.72
CA GLY A 236 5.36 -27.37 -16.05
C GLY A 236 5.49 -28.87 -16.16
N GLN A 237 5.77 -29.59 -15.07
CA GLN A 237 5.92 -31.06 -15.13
C GLN A 237 4.58 -31.80 -15.24
N SER A 238 3.46 -31.18 -14.88
CA SER A 238 2.13 -31.79 -14.86
C SER A 238 1.18 -31.07 -15.80
N GLN A 239 1.40 -31.14 -17.12
CA GLN A 239 0.55 -30.46 -18.11
C GLN A 239 -0.77 -31.18 -18.40
N ASP A 240 -0.92 -32.47 -18.05
CA ASP A 240 -2.01 -33.30 -18.56
C ASP A 240 -3.00 -33.84 -17.51
N SER A 241 -2.81 -33.60 -16.21
CA SER A 241 -3.73 -34.19 -15.21
C SER A 241 -3.64 -33.50 -13.83
N THR A 242 -4.77 -33.02 -13.32
CA THR A 242 -4.93 -32.53 -11.95
C THR A 242 -4.69 -33.61 -10.88
N ASP A 243 -4.81 -34.87 -11.24
CA ASP A 243 -4.68 -36.01 -10.31
C ASP A 243 -3.21 -36.30 -9.89
N GLN A 244 -2.24 -35.57 -10.46
CA GLN A 244 -0.81 -35.79 -10.20
C GLN A 244 -0.12 -34.57 -9.55
N ILE A 245 -0.87 -33.53 -9.19
CA ILE A 245 -0.29 -32.37 -8.51
C ILE A 245 0.04 -32.76 -7.06
N PRO A 246 1.31 -32.63 -6.64
CA PRO A 246 1.69 -32.94 -5.26
C PRO A 246 1.04 -31.95 -4.29
N GLU A 247 0.71 -32.41 -3.11
CA GLU A 247 0.23 -31.55 -2.02
C GLU A 247 1.28 -30.49 -1.66
N GLY A 248 0.85 -29.23 -1.53
CA GLY A 248 1.71 -28.12 -1.13
C GLY A 248 2.05 -28.17 0.35
N THR A 249 3.20 -27.62 0.71
CA THR A 249 3.56 -27.42 2.10
C THR A 249 3.02 -26.09 2.58
N VAL A 250 2.30 -26.09 3.70
CA VAL A 250 1.80 -24.84 4.32
C VAL A 250 2.96 -24.03 4.86
N VAL A 251 3.02 -22.77 4.51
CA VAL A 251 3.99 -21.79 5.00
C VAL A 251 3.34 -20.98 6.13
N GLU A 252 4.04 -20.84 7.24
CA GLU A 252 3.60 -19.98 8.33
C GLU A 252 3.60 -18.52 7.89
N VAL A 253 2.48 -17.84 8.11
CA VAL A 253 2.32 -16.40 7.88
C VAL A 253 2.02 -15.70 9.20
N THR A 254 2.57 -14.49 9.38
CA THR A 254 2.34 -13.66 10.57
C THR A 254 1.83 -12.29 10.17
N LYS A 255 0.88 -11.75 10.92
CA LYS A 255 0.36 -10.40 10.66
C LYS A 255 1.30 -9.36 11.27
N ASN A 256 1.81 -8.44 10.47
CA ASN A 256 2.66 -7.35 10.94
C ASN A 256 1.86 -6.17 11.48
N GLY A 257 2.56 -5.15 12.01
CA GLY A 257 1.94 -3.96 12.59
C GLY A 257 1.15 -3.08 11.60
N LYS A 258 1.30 -3.32 10.28
CA LYS A 258 0.55 -2.64 9.21
C LYS A 258 -0.66 -3.45 8.73
N GLY A 259 -0.86 -4.65 9.27
CA GLY A 259 -1.93 -5.55 8.84
C GLY A 259 -1.57 -6.48 7.69
N ASN A 260 -0.40 -6.33 7.06
CA ASN A 260 0.09 -7.21 6.00
C ASN A 260 0.53 -8.57 6.56
N LEU A 261 0.56 -9.59 5.71
CA LEU A 261 0.99 -10.93 6.06
C LEU A 261 2.46 -11.12 5.70
N GLU A 262 3.32 -11.37 6.69
CA GLU A 262 4.73 -11.67 6.51
C GLU A 262 4.99 -13.17 6.45
N PHE A 263 5.91 -13.58 5.59
CA PHE A 263 6.40 -14.95 5.48
C PHE A 263 7.89 -14.98 5.11
N THR A 264 8.53 -16.13 5.29
CA THR A 264 9.91 -16.36 4.87
C THR A 264 9.92 -17.08 3.53
N ALA A 265 10.22 -16.35 2.45
CA ALA A 265 10.36 -16.88 1.12
C ALA A 265 11.65 -17.72 0.97
N GLN A 266 11.55 -18.85 0.27
CA GLN A 266 12.67 -19.75 -0.03
C GLN A 266 13.12 -19.59 -1.49
N PRO A 267 14.42 -19.66 -1.80
CA PRO A 267 14.91 -19.69 -3.18
C PRO A 267 14.35 -20.90 -3.95
N GLY A 268 14.05 -20.71 -5.24
CA GLY A 268 13.58 -21.79 -6.10
C GLY A 268 12.22 -22.34 -5.70
N SER A 269 11.28 -21.47 -5.35
CA SER A 269 9.97 -21.85 -4.81
C SER A 269 8.81 -21.18 -5.53
N VAL A 270 7.74 -21.96 -5.73
CA VAL A 270 6.45 -21.50 -6.26
C VAL A 270 5.46 -21.42 -5.12
N TYR A 271 4.72 -20.35 -5.07
CA TYR A 271 3.75 -20.05 -4.01
C TYR A 271 2.34 -19.95 -4.58
N LEU A 272 1.38 -20.45 -3.81
CA LEU A 272 -0.05 -20.24 -3.99
C LEU A 272 -0.62 -19.60 -2.73
N VAL A 273 -1.21 -18.42 -2.86
CA VAL A 273 -1.96 -17.73 -1.80
C VAL A 273 -3.43 -17.99 -2.02
N GLN A 274 -4.13 -18.47 -1.01
CA GLN A 274 -5.58 -18.66 -0.99
C GLN A 274 -6.17 -17.69 0.03
N GLY A 275 -6.75 -16.59 -0.44
CA GLY A 275 -7.41 -15.59 0.40
C GLY A 275 -8.91 -15.86 0.52
N GLN A 276 -9.47 -15.58 1.71
CA GLN A 276 -10.88 -15.67 2.01
C GLN A 276 -11.40 -14.31 2.46
N TRP A 277 -12.45 -13.82 1.82
CA TRP A 277 -13.20 -12.61 2.15
C TRP A 277 -14.67 -12.95 2.36
N ASP A 278 -15.46 -12.03 2.89
CA ASP A 278 -16.93 -12.15 2.98
C ASP A 278 -17.57 -12.43 1.62
N GLN A 279 -17.01 -11.82 0.56
CA GLN A 279 -17.47 -11.95 -0.81
C GLN A 279 -17.11 -13.29 -1.43
N GLY A 280 -16.08 -13.98 -0.94
CA GLY A 280 -15.66 -15.27 -1.49
C GLY A 280 -14.17 -15.57 -1.35
N THR A 281 -13.66 -16.40 -2.25
CA THR A 281 -12.27 -16.86 -2.27
C THR A 281 -11.54 -16.43 -3.52
N VAL A 282 -10.25 -16.09 -3.40
CA VAL A 282 -9.39 -15.76 -4.55
C VAL A 282 -8.02 -16.40 -4.35
N GLU A 283 -7.46 -16.97 -5.42
CA GLU A 283 -6.13 -17.59 -5.45
C GLU A 283 -5.17 -16.76 -6.28
N TYR A 284 -3.93 -16.62 -5.79
CA TYR A 284 -2.83 -15.94 -6.49
C TYR A 284 -1.59 -16.81 -6.51
N GLY A 285 -0.92 -16.84 -7.66
CA GLY A 285 0.30 -17.60 -7.84
C GLY A 285 1.51 -16.70 -8.13
N PHE A 286 2.65 -16.99 -7.50
CA PHE A 286 3.90 -16.32 -7.80
C PHE A 286 5.12 -17.24 -7.60
N HIS A 287 6.26 -16.81 -8.12
CA HIS A 287 7.51 -17.55 -8.10
C HIS A 287 8.63 -16.72 -7.47
N VAL A 288 9.44 -17.37 -6.64
CA VAL A 288 10.67 -16.81 -6.10
C VAL A 288 11.83 -17.66 -6.64
N GLY A 289 12.53 -17.11 -7.63
CA GLY A 289 13.58 -17.85 -8.34
C GLY A 289 14.85 -18.05 -7.51
N LEU A 290 15.69 -19.01 -7.92
CA LEU A 290 17.03 -19.20 -7.38
C LEU A 290 18.02 -18.26 -8.07
N SER A 291 18.73 -17.43 -7.29
CA SER A 291 19.85 -16.64 -7.78
C SER A 291 21.11 -17.50 -7.83
N GLN A 292 21.79 -17.52 -8.97
CA GLN A 292 23.06 -18.25 -9.16
C GLN A 292 24.24 -17.48 -8.60
#